data_e3b3661cb192fdb93ba8a0e0eddcb5a3
#
_entry.id   e3b3661cb192fdb93ba8a0e0eddcb5a3
#
_cell.length_a   1.000
_cell.length_b   1.000
_cell.length_c   1.000
_cell.angle_alpha   90.00
_cell.angle_beta   90.00
_cell.angle_gamma   90.00
#
_symmetry.space_group_name_H-M   'P 1'
#
loop_
_entity.id
_entity.type
_entity.pdbx_description
1 polymer ?
#
loop_
_entity_poly.entity_id
_entity_poly.type
_entity_poly.pdbx_seq_one_letter_code
_entity_poly.pdbx_strand_id
1 'polypeptide(L)'
;MSKKMIASIIIVCNTMMAGFPVYAATNNSSSDISMSQSVKPNRLAGKTKYETAKAISEYYCSGKVDNVILATGNNFADGISASVLAHTKEAPILLVNSTVENSQDAFDYIRQHLDPSGTVYIIGGTGIIGNEFEAELNELGITKIVRIAGLDRYDTSYQIAESLHTARGSSIVISSGEDYSDALSISSFAANKDWPILLSPAKELPEELKNYLQEQKPAKVFVTGGEVLISNNVISEIRDLLPEASIERLMGQSRFDTNVIIAKTFVTNPATVYLANGYGFADALAGSAVAAQKGEPIIMVDPSISTLPKSTAGYFENFFMNNLSPDLVAFGGNGVVSDEIMANSKRLISGAVKGTSIYSIDDLNQTVTQNESYSLPTTVPAKLFNSDIESLPVQWNPQTVDTSKVGTTVYTGVIDGVANPIKLNLTVREPLPIAQYTTYFDPGLANRTENIRLAAKALDGKLLAPGERFSFNKSVGERTTEAGYKEALIIEGDSFTPGLGGGVCQVSSTLYNAVILAGLEIIERHRHTLPISYVPPGQDATVAYPELDFKFENNTAASILIRSFVGDNSLTFKLYKK
;
A
#
# COMPACT_ATOMS: atom_id res chain seq x y z
N MET A 1 -30.16 61.57 24.15
CA MET A 1 -31.28 62.00 23.31
C MET A 1 -31.16 61.21 22.03
N SER A 2 -31.97 60.40 21.55
CA SER A 2 -33.35 60.05 21.43
C SER A 2 -33.36 58.88 20.45
N LYS A 3 -33.69 57.68 20.86
CA LYS A 3 -34.93 56.89 20.75
C LYS A 3 -35.37 56.51 19.33
N LYS A 4 -35.46 55.13 19.16
CA LYS A 4 -36.57 54.36 18.56
C LYS A 4 -36.48 54.12 17.02
N MET A 5 -36.87 53.00 16.40
CA MET A 5 -37.90 52.00 16.77
C MET A 5 -37.72 50.74 15.91
N ILE A 6 -38.12 49.63 16.49
CA ILE A 6 -38.26 48.26 16.00
C ILE A 6 -39.41 48.16 14.96
N ALA A 7 -39.27 47.29 13.96
CA ALA A 7 -40.44 46.62 13.37
C ALA A 7 -40.07 45.20 12.87
N SER A 8 -40.57 44.22 13.61
CA SER A 8 -40.71 42.81 13.19
C SER A 8 -41.91 42.68 12.24
N ILE A 9 -41.79 41.88 11.19
CA ILE A 9 -42.95 41.34 10.48
C ILE A 9 -42.74 39.82 10.32
N ILE A 10 -43.62 39.09 11.01
CA ILE A 10 -43.95 37.69 10.84
C ILE A 10 -44.98 37.60 9.72
N ILE A 11 -44.80 36.71 8.73
CA ILE A 11 -45.95 36.24 7.91
C ILE A 11 -45.85 34.73 7.72
N VAL A 12 -46.97 34.16 8.02
CA VAL A 12 -47.43 32.80 8.18
C VAL A 12 -47.52 32.04 6.86
N CYS A 13 -47.29 30.73 6.96
CA CYS A 13 -47.64 29.64 6.04
C CYS A 13 -49.04 29.76 5.43
N ASN A 14 -49.18 29.42 4.17
CA ASN A 14 -50.37 28.71 3.71
C ASN A 14 -50.12 27.84 2.48
N THR A 15 -50.39 26.57 2.64
CA THR A 15 -50.51 25.52 1.63
C THR A 15 -51.78 25.70 0.80
N MET A 16 -51.69 25.56 -0.54
CA MET A 16 -52.81 25.05 -1.35
C MET A 16 -52.30 24.35 -2.61
N MET A 17 -52.72 23.11 -2.75
CA MET A 17 -52.73 22.32 -4.00
C MET A 17 -53.79 22.83 -4.94
N ALA A 18 -53.54 22.86 -6.24
CA ALA A 18 -54.47 22.41 -7.29
C ALA A 18 -53.96 22.62 -8.71
N GLY A 19 -53.99 21.57 -9.52
CA GLY A 19 -54.59 21.60 -10.85
C GLY A 19 -53.70 21.87 -12.07
N PHE A 20 -53.35 20.80 -12.82
CA PHE A 20 -52.92 20.89 -14.23
C PHE A 20 -53.99 21.44 -15.13
N PRO A 21 -53.65 22.13 -16.23
CA PRO A 21 -54.05 21.61 -17.54
C PRO A 21 -52.92 21.53 -18.58
N VAL A 22 -53.02 20.46 -19.34
CA VAL A 22 -52.33 20.22 -20.62
C VAL A 22 -52.84 21.21 -21.64
N TYR A 23 -51.90 21.85 -22.40
CA TYR A 23 -52.23 22.43 -23.68
C TYR A 23 -51.16 22.09 -24.72
N ALA A 24 -51.63 21.73 -25.90
CA ALA A 24 -50.94 21.19 -27.01
C ALA A 24 -50.14 22.24 -27.83
N ALA A 25 -49.21 21.73 -28.59
CA ALA A 25 -48.24 22.32 -29.45
C ALA A 25 -48.76 23.41 -30.43
N THR A 26 -47.93 24.43 -30.65
CA THR A 26 -47.77 25.04 -31.98
C THR A 26 -46.27 25.26 -32.24
N ASN A 27 -45.83 24.72 -33.38
CA ASN A 27 -44.50 24.92 -33.95
C ASN A 27 -44.31 26.42 -34.29
N ASN A 28 -43.16 26.95 -33.84
CA ASN A 28 -42.47 28.00 -34.56
C ASN A 28 -40.95 27.80 -34.44
N SER A 29 -40.36 27.56 -35.60
CA SER A 29 -38.94 27.48 -35.82
C SER A 29 -38.23 28.81 -35.53
N SER A 30 -37.41 28.85 -34.53
CA SER A 30 -36.28 29.75 -34.39
C SER A 30 -35.09 28.92 -33.97
N SER A 31 -34.09 28.89 -34.81
CA SER A 31 -32.81 28.25 -34.66
C SER A 31 -32.00 28.95 -33.55
N ASP A 32 -32.19 28.55 -32.32
CA ASP A 32 -31.24 28.79 -31.24
C ASP A 32 -30.31 27.58 -31.20
N ILE A 33 -29.13 27.72 -31.79
CA ILE A 33 -27.98 26.86 -31.54
C ILE A 33 -27.62 27.09 -30.09
N SER A 34 -28.22 26.32 -29.18
CA SER A 34 -27.69 26.15 -27.84
C SER A 34 -26.34 25.43 -27.99
N MET A 35 -25.24 26.18 -27.87
CA MET A 35 -23.96 25.57 -27.56
C MET A 35 -24.18 24.73 -26.30
N SER A 36 -24.29 23.41 -26.47
CA SER A 36 -24.19 22.49 -25.36
C SER A 36 -22.79 22.74 -24.78
N GLN A 37 -22.69 23.34 -23.60
CA GLN A 37 -21.46 23.31 -22.83
C GLN A 37 -21.14 21.81 -22.66
N SER A 38 -20.15 21.32 -23.43
CA SER A 38 -19.65 19.97 -23.26
C SER A 38 -19.14 19.87 -21.81
N VAL A 39 -19.82 19.06 -20.99
CA VAL A 39 -19.37 18.79 -19.63
C VAL A 39 -17.96 18.22 -19.76
N LYS A 40 -16.97 18.92 -19.22
CA LYS A 40 -15.59 18.44 -19.22
C LYS A 40 -15.54 17.09 -18.50
N PRO A 41 -14.89 16.07 -19.07
CA PRO A 41 -14.75 14.79 -18.38
C PRO A 41 -13.94 14.98 -17.10
N ASN A 42 -14.33 14.30 -16.05
CA ASN A 42 -13.56 14.29 -14.80
C ASN A 42 -12.43 13.24 -14.82
N ARG A 43 -12.34 12.42 -15.84
CA ARG A 43 -11.36 11.33 -16.01
C ARG A 43 -11.13 11.00 -17.47
N LEU A 44 -9.87 10.81 -17.83
CA LEU A 44 -9.43 10.29 -19.12
C LEU A 44 -8.72 8.97 -18.89
N ALA A 45 -9.34 7.85 -19.28
CA ALA A 45 -8.86 6.51 -18.94
C ALA A 45 -9.30 5.47 -19.95
N GLY A 46 -8.47 4.43 -20.11
CA GLY A 46 -8.78 3.16 -20.74
C GLY A 46 -8.50 1.99 -19.80
N LYS A 47 -8.63 0.77 -20.28
CA LYS A 47 -8.30 -0.46 -19.53
C LYS A 47 -6.80 -0.66 -19.38
N THR A 48 -6.03 -0.13 -20.30
CA THR A 48 -4.57 -0.19 -20.36
C THR A 48 -3.99 1.24 -20.46
N LYS A 49 -2.68 1.39 -20.20
CA LYS A 49 -1.98 2.65 -20.43
C LYS A 49 -2.02 3.11 -21.90
N TYR A 50 -2.15 2.18 -22.84
CA TYR A 50 -2.25 2.46 -24.28
C TYR A 50 -3.63 3.00 -24.65
N GLU A 51 -4.70 2.35 -24.16
CA GLU A 51 -6.06 2.86 -24.27
C GLU A 51 -6.22 4.22 -23.56
N THR A 52 -5.58 4.40 -22.41
CA THR A 52 -5.57 5.68 -21.68
C THR A 52 -4.91 6.77 -22.53
N ALA A 53 -3.74 6.50 -23.11
CA ALA A 53 -3.06 7.45 -24.00
C ALA A 53 -3.91 7.83 -25.21
N LYS A 54 -4.64 6.87 -25.81
CA LYS A 54 -5.61 7.12 -26.87
C LYS A 54 -6.73 8.04 -26.40
N ALA A 55 -7.37 7.74 -25.25
CA ALA A 55 -8.44 8.57 -24.69
C ALA A 55 -7.98 10.00 -24.37
N ILE A 56 -6.76 10.17 -23.87
CA ILE A 56 -6.13 11.47 -23.66
C ILE A 56 -5.90 12.20 -24.99
N SER A 57 -5.45 11.49 -26.02
CA SER A 57 -5.22 12.06 -27.36
C SER A 57 -6.52 12.45 -28.05
N GLU A 58 -7.61 11.69 -27.88
CA GLU A 58 -8.96 12.05 -28.35
C GLU A 58 -9.51 13.29 -27.64
N TYR A 59 -9.18 13.49 -26.36
CA TYR A 59 -9.50 14.72 -25.62
C TYR A 59 -8.63 15.90 -26.04
N TYR A 60 -7.35 15.66 -26.39
CA TYR A 60 -6.44 16.66 -26.91
C TYR A 60 -7.01 17.31 -28.17
N CYS A 61 -7.46 16.49 -29.13
CA CYS A 61 -8.12 16.91 -30.35
C CYS A 61 -9.11 15.84 -30.82
N SER A 62 -10.39 16.19 -30.88
CA SER A 62 -11.46 15.31 -31.40
C SER A 62 -11.56 15.31 -32.95
N GLY A 63 -10.84 16.18 -33.60
CA GLY A 63 -10.79 16.32 -35.07
C GLY A 63 -9.56 15.67 -35.68
N LYS A 64 -9.11 16.25 -36.82
CA LYS A 64 -7.86 15.88 -37.48
C LYS A 64 -6.69 16.61 -36.83
N VAL A 65 -5.54 15.95 -36.81
CA VAL A 65 -4.24 16.48 -36.38
C VAL A 65 -3.22 16.35 -37.50
N ASP A 66 -2.33 17.32 -37.62
CA ASP A 66 -1.26 17.30 -38.61
C ASP A 66 -0.06 16.46 -38.17
N ASN A 67 0.08 16.26 -36.87
CA ASN A 67 1.22 15.55 -36.29
C ASN A 67 0.78 14.62 -35.14
N VAL A 68 1.51 13.53 -34.96
CA VAL A 68 1.36 12.58 -33.83
C VAL A 68 2.74 12.19 -33.34
N ILE A 69 2.90 12.04 -32.03
CA ILE A 69 4.11 11.51 -31.43
C ILE A 69 3.84 10.08 -30.95
N LEU A 70 4.71 9.15 -31.33
CA LEU A 70 4.78 7.79 -30.79
C LEU A 70 5.94 7.69 -29.80
N ALA A 71 5.64 7.32 -28.56
CA ALA A 71 6.62 7.03 -27.51
C ALA A 71 6.36 5.65 -26.92
N THR A 72 7.40 4.98 -26.41
CA THR A 72 7.17 3.69 -25.76
C THR A 72 6.45 3.85 -24.43
N GLY A 73 5.45 2.98 -24.19
CA GLY A 73 4.82 2.87 -22.88
C GLY A 73 5.59 1.98 -21.88
N ASN A 74 6.71 1.37 -22.29
CA ASN A 74 7.44 0.41 -21.45
C ASN A 74 8.63 1.03 -20.71
N ASN A 75 9.10 2.19 -21.17
CA ASN A 75 10.19 2.94 -20.53
C ASN A 75 9.89 4.45 -20.67
N PHE A 76 10.22 5.21 -19.64
CA PHE A 76 9.96 6.65 -19.60
C PHE A 76 11.01 7.50 -20.32
N ALA A 77 12.22 6.98 -20.42
CA ALA A 77 13.41 7.78 -20.60
C ALA A 77 13.43 8.62 -21.90
N ASP A 78 13.10 8.01 -23.04
CA ASP A 78 13.08 8.71 -24.31
C ASP A 78 11.84 9.62 -24.45
N GLY A 79 10.69 9.19 -23.88
CA GLY A 79 9.42 9.88 -24.02
C GLY A 79 9.30 11.19 -23.24
N ILE A 80 9.99 11.35 -22.12
CA ILE A 80 9.83 12.51 -21.22
C ILE A 80 10.08 13.85 -21.93
N SER A 81 11.16 13.95 -22.68
CA SER A 81 11.53 15.17 -23.41
C SER A 81 10.58 15.46 -24.58
N ALA A 82 9.79 14.47 -25.02
CA ALA A 82 8.85 14.60 -26.13
C ALA A 82 7.66 15.51 -25.82
N SER A 83 7.39 15.83 -24.54
CA SER A 83 6.31 16.76 -24.18
C SER A 83 6.47 18.15 -24.82
N VAL A 84 7.70 18.66 -24.89
CA VAL A 84 8.01 19.95 -25.53
C VAL A 84 7.83 19.84 -27.05
N LEU A 85 8.30 18.74 -27.65
CA LEU A 85 8.09 18.48 -29.07
C LEU A 85 6.59 18.36 -29.40
N ALA A 86 5.81 17.72 -28.52
CA ALA A 86 4.37 17.59 -28.66
C ALA A 86 3.67 18.97 -28.75
N HIS A 87 4.05 19.88 -27.86
CA HIS A 87 3.53 21.24 -27.87
C HIS A 87 3.95 22.00 -29.13
N THR A 88 5.26 22.00 -29.47
CA THR A 88 5.80 22.73 -30.65
C THR A 88 5.24 22.21 -31.97
N LYS A 89 4.92 20.91 -32.05
CA LYS A 89 4.34 20.28 -33.25
C LYS A 89 2.80 20.21 -33.23
N GLU A 90 2.17 20.74 -32.19
CA GLU A 90 0.72 20.63 -31.97
C GLU A 90 0.24 19.17 -32.09
N ALA A 91 0.95 18.24 -31.44
CA ALA A 91 0.77 16.81 -31.57
C ALA A 91 0.36 16.15 -30.23
N PRO A 92 -0.61 15.24 -30.23
CA PRO A 92 -0.83 14.36 -29.10
C PRO A 92 0.30 13.32 -28.96
N ILE A 93 0.47 12.78 -27.76
CA ILE A 93 1.43 11.71 -27.46
C ILE A 93 0.67 10.39 -27.31
N LEU A 94 0.89 9.47 -28.23
CA LEU A 94 0.41 8.09 -28.17
C LEU A 94 1.50 7.17 -27.63
N LEU A 95 1.09 6.22 -26.80
CA LEU A 95 2.00 5.21 -26.28
C LEU A 95 1.90 3.92 -27.10
N VAL A 96 3.07 3.32 -27.37
CA VAL A 96 3.17 2.03 -28.06
C VAL A 96 3.83 0.98 -27.16
N ASN A 97 3.48 -0.30 -27.41
CA ASN A 97 4.13 -1.46 -26.83
C ASN A 97 5.37 -1.84 -27.66
N SER A 98 6.04 -2.93 -27.33
CA SER A 98 7.20 -3.45 -28.07
C SER A 98 6.86 -4.03 -29.44
N THR A 99 5.59 -4.28 -29.75
CA THR A 99 5.13 -4.81 -31.06
C THR A 99 3.95 -4.02 -31.60
N VAL A 100 3.83 -3.98 -32.92
CA VAL A 100 2.69 -3.35 -33.63
C VAL A 100 1.37 -3.98 -33.21
N GLU A 101 1.32 -5.32 -33.09
CA GLU A 101 0.12 -6.06 -32.68
C GLU A 101 -0.45 -5.56 -31.33
N ASN A 102 0.43 -5.32 -30.37
CA ASN A 102 0.05 -4.85 -29.05
C ASN A 102 -0.04 -3.31 -28.93
N SER A 103 0.00 -2.59 -30.05
CA SER A 103 -0.04 -1.13 -30.13
C SER A 103 -1.21 -0.62 -30.96
N GLN A 104 -2.24 -1.45 -31.19
CA GLN A 104 -3.36 -1.12 -32.08
C GLN A 104 -4.11 0.14 -31.67
N ASP A 105 -4.16 0.45 -30.36
CA ASP A 105 -4.78 1.70 -29.88
C ASP A 105 -4.17 2.96 -30.50
N ALA A 106 -2.84 2.98 -30.63
CA ALA A 106 -2.13 4.08 -31.28
C ALA A 106 -2.41 4.13 -32.78
N PHE A 107 -2.40 2.98 -33.46
CA PHE A 107 -2.70 2.90 -34.88
C PHE A 107 -4.16 3.22 -35.21
N ASP A 108 -5.09 2.85 -34.32
CA ASP A 108 -6.51 3.23 -34.48
C ASP A 108 -6.69 4.75 -34.40
N TYR A 109 -6.01 5.41 -33.44
CA TYR A 109 -6.03 6.86 -33.37
C TYR A 109 -5.46 7.49 -34.66
N ILE A 110 -4.30 7.02 -35.12
CA ILE A 110 -3.65 7.50 -36.34
C ILE A 110 -4.59 7.38 -37.55
N ARG A 111 -5.20 6.20 -37.78
CA ARG A 111 -6.15 5.97 -38.87
C ARG A 111 -7.34 6.95 -38.84
N GLN A 112 -7.82 7.29 -37.64
CA GLN A 112 -9.01 8.10 -37.45
C GLN A 112 -8.71 9.60 -37.48
N HIS A 113 -7.58 10.03 -36.90
CA HIS A 113 -7.34 11.44 -36.59
C HIS A 113 -6.16 12.07 -37.31
N LEU A 114 -5.15 11.33 -37.77
CA LEU A 114 -4.04 11.94 -38.52
C LEU A 114 -4.51 12.39 -39.91
N ASP A 115 -4.12 13.60 -40.29
CA ASP A 115 -4.30 14.04 -41.69
C ASP A 115 -3.48 13.15 -42.64
N PRO A 116 -3.97 12.79 -43.83
CA PRO A 116 -3.21 11.97 -44.79
C PRO A 116 -1.84 12.55 -45.18
N SER A 117 -1.68 13.86 -45.09
CA SER A 117 -0.41 14.56 -45.31
C SER A 117 0.39 14.79 -44.02
N GLY A 118 -0.10 14.30 -42.88
CA GLY A 118 0.47 14.52 -41.55
C GLY A 118 1.76 13.78 -41.29
N THR A 119 2.42 14.11 -40.19
CA THR A 119 3.72 13.54 -39.79
C THR A 119 3.60 12.71 -38.52
N VAL A 120 4.22 11.54 -38.51
CA VAL A 120 4.41 10.73 -37.29
C VAL A 120 5.85 10.88 -36.82
N TYR A 121 6.01 11.37 -35.59
CA TYR A 121 7.30 11.42 -34.91
C TYR A 121 7.45 10.18 -34.02
N ILE A 122 8.50 9.39 -34.24
CA ILE A 122 8.83 8.21 -33.41
C ILE A 122 9.99 8.58 -32.48
N ILE A 123 9.75 8.49 -31.17
CA ILE A 123 10.74 8.86 -30.17
C ILE A 123 11.41 7.62 -29.60
N GLY A 124 12.72 7.54 -29.83
CA GLY A 124 13.58 6.42 -29.41
C GLY A 124 14.08 5.56 -30.56
N GLY A 125 15.18 4.87 -30.28
CA GLY A 125 15.87 4.02 -31.26
C GLY A 125 15.10 2.76 -31.63
N THR A 126 15.59 2.06 -32.68
CA THR A 126 14.96 0.83 -33.20
C THR A 126 14.97 -0.34 -32.20
N GLY A 127 15.82 -0.28 -31.17
CA GLY A 127 15.80 -1.24 -30.06
C GLY A 127 14.65 -1.01 -29.07
N ILE A 128 13.97 0.13 -29.11
CA ILE A 128 12.86 0.51 -28.24
C ILE A 128 11.54 0.46 -29.01
N ILE A 129 11.48 1.08 -30.19
CA ILE A 129 10.35 1.04 -31.13
C ILE A 129 10.92 0.56 -32.47
N GLY A 130 10.70 -0.71 -32.79
CA GLY A 130 11.31 -1.38 -33.94
C GLY A 130 10.92 -0.79 -35.30
N ASN A 131 11.65 -1.19 -36.36
CA ASN A 131 11.37 -0.73 -37.72
C ASN A 131 10.03 -1.24 -38.27
N GLU A 132 9.43 -2.25 -37.65
CA GLU A 132 8.09 -2.74 -38.00
C GLU A 132 7.00 -1.68 -37.79
N PHE A 133 7.21 -0.71 -36.89
CA PHE A 133 6.29 0.43 -36.72
C PHE A 133 6.31 1.37 -37.93
N GLU A 134 7.49 1.64 -38.47
CA GLU A 134 7.63 2.43 -39.70
C GLU A 134 7.03 1.69 -40.93
N ALA A 135 7.20 0.36 -40.97
CA ALA A 135 6.60 -0.46 -42.03
C ALA A 135 5.07 -0.41 -41.97
N GLU A 136 4.47 -0.59 -40.79
CA GLU A 136 3.02 -0.49 -40.58
C GLU A 136 2.48 0.90 -40.94
N LEU A 137 3.17 1.99 -40.55
CA LEU A 137 2.80 3.34 -40.90
C LEU A 137 2.80 3.56 -42.43
N ASN A 138 3.81 3.01 -43.11
CA ASN A 138 3.89 3.06 -44.59
C ASN A 138 2.74 2.28 -45.25
N GLU A 139 2.36 1.11 -44.69
CA GLU A 139 1.21 0.33 -45.15
C GLU A 139 -0.11 1.09 -44.98
N LEU A 140 -0.21 1.95 -43.97
CA LEU A 140 -1.34 2.87 -43.77
C LEU A 140 -1.30 4.10 -44.70
N GLY A 141 -0.28 4.22 -45.54
CA GLY A 141 -0.11 5.34 -46.48
C GLY A 141 0.54 6.58 -45.86
N ILE A 142 1.07 6.49 -44.66
CA ILE A 142 1.76 7.59 -43.97
C ILE A 142 3.22 7.59 -44.41
N THR A 143 3.61 8.61 -45.21
CA THR A 143 4.95 8.70 -45.79
C THR A 143 5.87 9.67 -45.06
N LYS A 144 5.32 10.54 -44.20
CA LYS A 144 6.12 11.47 -43.39
C LYS A 144 6.33 10.89 -42.01
N ILE A 145 7.41 10.17 -41.87
CA ILE A 145 7.83 9.55 -40.62
C ILE A 145 9.18 10.15 -40.21
N VAL A 146 9.29 10.66 -39.00
CA VAL A 146 10.50 11.27 -38.47
C VAL A 146 10.86 10.56 -37.18
N ARG A 147 11.97 9.79 -37.19
CA ARG A 147 12.50 9.18 -35.98
C ARG A 147 13.51 10.13 -35.32
N ILE A 148 13.33 10.39 -34.02
CA ILE A 148 14.26 11.14 -33.18
C ILE A 148 14.79 10.20 -32.10
N ALA A 149 16.07 9.92 -32.16
CA ALA A 149 16.74 8.96 -31.28
C ALA A 149 18.23 9.29 -31.14
N GLY A 150 18.77 9.04 -29.98
CA GLY A 150 20.19 9.09 -29.68
C GLY A 150 20.77 7.71 -29.35
N LEU A 151 22.03 7.70 -28.95
CA LEU A 151 22.73 6.48 -28.48
C LEU A 151 22.16 5.99 -27.14
N ASP A 152 21.70 6.91 -26.30
CA ASP A 152 21.04 6.66 -25.05
C ASP A 152 19.95 7.71 -24.79
N ARG A 153 19.34 7.68 -23.58
CA ARG A 153 18.30 8.64 -23.17
C ARG A 153 18.76 10.09 -23.09
N TYR A 154 20.01 10.29 -22.76
CA TYR A 154 20.62 11.62 -22.65
C TYR A 154 20.79 12.23 -24.03
N ASP A 155 21.36 11.45 -24.94
CA ASP A 155 21.50 11.83 -26.35
C ASP A 155 20.12 11.94 -27.02
N THR A 156 19.14 11.06 -26.75
CA THR A 156 17.77 11.22 -27.27
C THR A 156 17.15 12.55 -26.82
N SER A 157 17.34 12.94 -25.55
CA SER A 157 16.82 14.24 -25.06
C SER A 157 17.49 15.43 -25.74
N TYR A 158 18.77 15.33 -26.04
CA TYR A 158 19.53 16.30 -26.81
C TYR A 158 19.04 16.39 -28.25
N GLN A 159 18.85 15.26 -28.95
CA GLN A 159 18.32 15.23 -30.33
C GLN A 159 16.92 15.86 -30.41
N ILE A 160 16.08 15.63 -29.41
CA ILE A 160 14.77 16.30 -29.34
C ILE A 160 14.98 17.80 -29.17
N ALA A 161 15.85 18.26 -28.26
CA ALA A 161 16.12 19.68 -28.03
C ALA A 161 16.64 20.38 -29.29
N GLU A 162 17.54 19.75 -30.04
CA GLU A 162 18.03 20.24 -31.34
C GLU A 162 16.88 20.39 -32.36
N SER A 163 15.96 19.42 -32.39
CA SER A 163 14.81 19.44 -33.33
C SER A 163 13.78 20.54 -33.04
N LEU A 164 13.80 21.13 -31.86
CA LEU A 164 12.91 22.24 -31.47
C LEU A 164 13.32 23.57 -32.09
N HIS A 165 14.60 23.74 -32.45
CA HIS A 165 15.16 24.98 -32.97
C HIS A 165 14.82 26.21 -32.11
N THR A 166 14.95 26.04 -30.78
CA THR A 166 14.64 27.13 -29.83
C THR A 166 15.55 28.33 -30.01
N ALA A 167 15.03 29.50 -29.69
CA ALA A 167 15.81 30.73 -29.81
C ALA A 167 16.96 30.71 -28.77
N ARG A 168 18.14 31.18 -29.18
CA ARG A 168 19.29 31.34 -28.30
C ARG A 168 18.93 32.22 -27.10
N GLY A 169 19.33 31.83 -25.90
CA GLY A 169 18.98 32.53 -24.67
C GLY A 169 17.67 32.04 -24.03
N SER A 170 16.90 31.17 -24.69
CA SER A 170 15.70 30.55 -24.09
C SER A 170 16.06 29.78 -22.84
N SER A 171 15.14 29.74 -21.87
CA SER A 171 15.34 28.92 -20.66
C SER A 171 15.38 27.42 -21.03
N ILE A 172 16.09 26.65 -20.20
CA ILE A 172 16.27 25.20 -20.37
C ILE A 172 15.97 24.52 -19.05
N VAL A 173 15.43 23.30 -19.15
CA VAL A 173 15.25 22.42 -18.00
C VAL A 173 16.27 21.28 -18.05
N ILE A 174 16.95 21.04 -16.93
CA ILE A 174 17.81 19.87 -16.73
C ILE A 174 17.16 19.01 -15.65
N SER A 175 16.92 17.73 -15.98
CA SER A 175 16.31 16.75 -15.11
C SER A 175 17.07 15.43 -15.11
N SER A 176 16.82 14.57 -14.13
CA SER A 176 17.43 13.25 -14.09
C SER A 176 16.92 12.35 -15.22
N GLY A 177 17.83 11.61 -15.85
CA GLY A 177 17.47 10.50 -16.74
C GLY A 177 17.20 9.18 -16.00
N GLU A 178 17.32 9.14 -14.68
CA GLU A 178 17.17 7.92 -13.86
C GLU A 178 15.82 7.83 -13.14
N ASP A 179 15.11 8.96 -12.97
CA ASP A 179 13.75 9.02 -12.42
C ASP A 179 12.89 9.96 -13.29
N TYR A 180 11.64 9.59 -13.49
CA TYR A 180 10.71 10.33 -14.36
C TYR A 180 9.95 11.45 -13.63
N SER A 181 9.82 11.36 -12.31
CA SER A 181 8.83 12.15 -11.56
C SER A 181 9.07 13.65 -11.65
N ASP A 182 10.32 14.09 -11.56
CA ASP A 182 10.67 15.50 -11.56
C ASP A 182 10.57 16.11 -12.96
N ALA A 183 10.97 15.35 -14.00
CA ALA A 183 10.84 15.77 -15.38
C ALA A 183 9.38 15.85 -15.84
N LEU A 184 8.54 14.88 -15.44
CA LEU A 184 7.09 14.94 -15.71
C LEU A 184 6.39 16.06 -14.95
N SER A 185 6.86 16.38 -13.74
CA SER A 185 6.32 17.50 -12.95
C SER A 185 6.44 18.85 -13.64
N ILE A 186 7.53 19.07 -14.39
CA ILE A 186 7.77 20.33 -15.11
C ILE A 186 7.32 20.26 -16.58
N SER A 187 7.00 19.08 -17.10
CA SER A 187 6.80 18.83 -18.52
C SER A 187 5.76 19.74 -19.18
N SER A 188 4.60 19.94 -18.54
CA SER A 188 3.54 20.78 -19.07
C SER A 188 3.93 22.27 -19.14
N PHE A 189 4.69 22.73 -18.15
CA PHE A 189 5.17 24.13 -18.10
C PHE A 189 6.31 24.37 -19.07
N ALA A 190 7.29 23.46 -19.11
CA ALA A 190 8.39 23.53 -20.05
C ALA A 190 7.88 23.49 -21.48
N ALA A 191 6.94 22.58 -21.78
CA ALA A 191 6.31 22.49 -23.10
C ALA A 191 5.54 23.76 -23.46
N ASN A 192 4.71 24.30 -22.57
CA ASN A 192 3.96 25.55 -22.82
C ASN A 192 4.86 26.77 -23.08
N LYS A 193 6.11 26.72 -22.65
CA LYS A 193 7.12 27.78 -22.83
C LYS A 193 8.16 27.46 -23.90
N ASP A 194 8.04 26.33 -24.58
CA ASP A 194 9.00 25.79 -25.54
C ASP A 194 10.42 25.67 -24.96
N TRP A 195 10.53 25.35 -23.65
CA TRP A 195 11.80 25.13 -22.98
C TRP A 195 12.24 23.67 -23.13
N PRO A 196 13.38 23.40 -23.77
CA PRO A 196 13.87 22.04 -23.89
C PRO A 196 14.05 21.36 -22.52
N ILE A 197 13.64 20.10 -22.42
CA ILE A 197 13.94 19.26 -21.26
C ILE A 197 15.10 18.34 -21.64
N LEU A 198 16.23 18.55 -21.03
CA LEU A 198 17.45 17.79 -21.22
C LEU A 198 17.68 16.87 -20.03
N LEU A 199 17.96 15.61 -20.31
CA LEU A 199 18.25 14.62 -19.27
C LEU A 199 19.73 14.61 -18.96
N SER A 200 20.08 14.40 -17.68
CA SER A 200 21.46 14.32 -17.21
C SER A 200 21.63 13.13 -16.27
N PRO A 201 22.79 12.45 -16.32
CA PRO A 201 23.24 11.60 -15.23
C PRO A 201 23.39 12.38 -13.93
N ALA A 202 23.41 11.66 -12.80
CA ALA A 202 23.45 12.28 -11.49
C ALA A 202 24.75 13.04 -11.19
N LYS A 203 25.88 12.66 -11.76
CA LYS A 203 27.21 13.09 -11.30
C LYS A 203 27.92 14.08 -12.20
N GLU A 204 27.70 14.05 -13.51
CA GLU A 204 28.41 14.83 -14.51
C GLU A 204 27.51 15.09 -15.73
N LEU A 205 27.74 16.21 -16.43
CA LEU A 205 27.05 16.52 -17.67
C LEU A 205 27.64 15.72 -18.83
N PRO A 206 26.80 15.10 -19.69
CA PRO A 206 27.26 14.56 -20.97
C PRO A 206 27.87 15.66 -21.85
N GLU A 207 28.82 15.28 -22.69
CA GLU A 207 29.55 16.24 -23.52
C GLU A 207 28.64 16.96 -24.53
N GLU A 208 27.67 16.22 -25.09
CA GLU A 208 26.65 16.77 -26.00
C GLU A 208 25.83 17.86 -25.30
N LEU A 209 25.49 17.64 -24.03
CA LEU A 209 24.74 18.61 -23.25
C LEU A 209 25.58 19.86 -22.93
N LYS A 210 26.89 19.69 -22.62
CA LYS A 210 27.81 20.82 -22.44
C LYS A 210 27.88 21.67 -23.69
N ASN A 211 28.05 21.05 -24.86
CA ASN A 211 28.10 21.73 -26.15
C ASN A 211 26.81 22.50 -26.42
N TYR A 212 25.66 21.86 -26.21
CA TYR A 212 24.34 22.48 -26.38
C TYR A 212 24.17 23.73 -25.49
N LEU A 213 24.53 23.63 -24.22
CA LEU A 213 24.45 24.76 -23.29
C LEU A 213 25.36 25.92 -23.71
N GLN A 214 26.56 25.66 -24.22
CA GLN A 214 27.48 26.67 -24.71
C GLN A 214 26.97 27.37 -25.98
N GLU A 215 26.29 26.62 -26.86
CA GLU A 215 25.72 27.16 -28.10
C GLU A 215 24.45 27.95 -27.83
N GLN A 216 23.54 27.40 -27.04
CA GLN A 216 22.24 28.02 -26.76
C GLN A 216 22.35 29.22 -25.80
N LYS A 217 23.32 29.22 -24.90
CA LYS A 217 23.52 30.25 -23.88
C LYS A 217 22.22 30.65 -23.16
N PRO A 218 21.54 29.70 -22.52
CA PRO A 218 20.26 29.97 -21.86
C PRO A 218 20.42 31.09 -20.82
N ALA A 219 19.47 32.02 -20.76
CA ALA A 219 19.45 33.04 -19.71
C ALA A 219 19.10 32.44 -18.34
N LYS A 220 18.38 31.32 -18.32
CA LYS A 220 17.99 30.61 -17.11
C LYS A 220 18.00 29.10 -17.31
N VAL A 221 18.53 28.38 -16.30
CA VAL A 221 18.49 26.92 -16.24
C VAL A 221 17.70 26.50 -15.00
N PHE A 222 16.62 25.76 -15.21
CA PHE A 222 15.89 25.09 -14.16
C PHE A 222 16.46 23.69 -13.96
N VAL A 223 16.82 23.33 -12.74
CA VAL A 223 17.28 21.99 -12.40
C VAL A 223 16.23 21.35 -11.51
N THR A 224 15.59 20.27 -11.96
CA THR A 224 14.56 19.59 -11.19
C THR A 224 15.11 18.37 -10.45
N GLY A 225 14.73 18.24 -9.17
CA GLY A 225 15.15 17.15 -8.30
C GLY A 225 16.31 17.44 -7.36
N GLY A 226 16.44 16.58 -6.35
CA GLY A 226 17.42 16.70 -5.29
C GLY A 226 18.84 16.29 -5.70
N GLU A 227 19.79 16.43 -4.77
CA GLU A 227 21.23 16.17 -4.99
C GLU A 227 21.54 14.70 -5.36
N VAL A 228 20.69 13.76 -4.96
CA VAL A 228 20.85 12.34 -5.31
C VAL A 228 20.62 12.12 -6.81
N LEU A 229 19.68 12.86 -7.40
CA LEU A 229 19.30 12.74 -8.81
C LEU A 229 20.14 13.66 -9.73
N ILE A 230 20.45 14.87 -9.29
CA ILE A 230 21.34 15.82 -9.97
C ILE A 230 22.26 16.41 -8.91
N SER A 231 23.52 16.02 -8.89
CA SER A 231 24.48 16.42 -7.86
C SER A 231 24.82 17.92 -7.93
N ASN A 232 25.39 18.45 -6.86
CA ASN A 232 25.93 19.81 -6.87
C ASN A 232 27.13 19.96 -7.79
N ASN A 233 27.83 18.86 -8.16
CA ASN A 233 28.88 18.89 -9.18
C ASN A 233 28.31 19.29 -10.55
N VAL A 234 27.20 18.70 -10.96
CA VAL A 234 26.50 19.05 -12.21
C VAL A 234 26.11 20.55 -12.20
N ILE A 235 25.60 21.07 -11.09
CA ILE A 235 25.28 22.51 -10.99
C ILE A 235 26.55 23.38 -11.10
N SER A 236 27.66 22.92 -10.54
CA SER A 236 28.94 23.65 -10.67
C SER A 236 29.42 23.65 -12.11
N GLU A 237 29.36 22.51 -12.82
CA GLU A 237 29.68 22.42 -14.24
C GLU A 237 28.80 23.37 -15.08
N ILE A 238 27.48 23.42 -14.83
CA ILE A 238 26.57 24.35 -15.52
C ILE A 238 26.99 25.80 -15.26
N ARG A 239 27.34 26.14 -14.01
CA ARG A 239 27.76 27.51 -13.63
C ARG A 239 29.07 27.92 -14.30
N ASP A 240 30.00 26.98 -14.39
CA ASP A 240 31.28 27.23 -15.06
C ASP A 240 31.13 27.43 -16.57
N LEU A 241 30.20 26.69 -17.19
CA LEU A 241 29.89 26.81 -18.62
C LEU A 241 29.07 28.08 -18.93
N LEU A 242 28.22 28.52 -18.00
CA LEU A 242 27.22 29.56 -18.19
C LEU A 242 27.28 30.58 -17.02
N PRO A 243 28.37 31.36 -16.88
CA PRO A 243 28.53 32.28 -15.74
C PRO A 243 27.48 33.39 -15.65
N GLU A 244 26.83 33.72 -16.76
CA GLU A 244 25.78 34.76 -16.83
C GLU A 244 24.37 34.18 -16.64
N ALA A 245 24.19 32.85 -16.65
CA ALA A 245 22.87 32.24 -16.52
C ALA A 245 22.40 32.18 -15.07
N SER A 246 21.12 32.45 -14.85
CA SER A 246 20.47 32.13 -13.58
C SER A 246 20.19 30.64 -13.47
N ILE A 247 20.64 29.99 -12.39
CA ILE A 247 20.36 28.57 -12.13
C ILE A 247 19.43 28.46 -10.95
N GLU A 248 18.27 27.84 -11.15
CA GLU A 248 17.27 27.60 -10.10
C GLU A 248 17.00 26.11 -9.94
N ARG A 249 17.25 25.57 -8.74
CA ARG A 249 16.90 24.17 -8.39
C ARG A 249 15.51 24.13 -7.80
N LEU A 250 14.64 23.28 -8.40
CA LEU A 250 13.29 22.99 -7.95
C LEU A 250 13.28 21.59 -7.34
N MET A 251 13.21 21.48 -6.00
CA MET A 251 13.27 20.22 -5.29
C MET A 251 12.49 20.25 -3.98
N GLY A 252 11.93 19.11 -3.57
CA GLY A 252 11.33 18.86 -2.28
C GLY A 252 11.91 17.62 -1.61
N GLN A 253 11.33 17.19 -0.49
CA GLN A 253 11.77 16.00 0.25
C GLN A 253 11.33 14.70 -0.42
N SER A 254 10.26 14.76 -1.20
CA SER A 254 9.70 13.65 -1.97
C SER A 254 9.32 14.11 -3.38
N ARG A 255 8.99 13.15 -4.26
CA ARG A 255 8.45 13.45 -5.60
C ARG A 255 7.19 14.30 -5.55
N PHE A 256 6.33 14.09 -4.55
CA PHE A 256 5.11 14.88 -4.35
C PHE A 256 5.42 16.32 -3.94
N ASP A 257 6.43 16.50 -3.09
CA ASP A 257 6.87 17.85 -2.68
C ASP A 257 7.50 18.60 -3.85
N THR A 258 8.39 17.95 -4.61
CA THR A 258 8.99 18.52 -5.82
C THR A 258 7.91 18.91 -6.83
N ASN A 259 6.94 18.03 -7.08
CA ASN A 259 5.83 18.26 -8.00
C ASN A 259 5.00 19.50 -7.59
N VAL A 260 4.65 19.62 -6.32
CA VAL A 260 3.90 20.79 -5.80
C VAL A 260 4.73 22.07 -5.85
N ILE A 261 6.04 22.01 -5.55
CA ILE A 261 6.93 23.18 -5.67
C ILE A 261 6.97 23.67 -7.11
N ILE A 262 7.14 22.76 -8.07
CA ILE A 262 7.12 23.09 -9.50
C ILE A 262 5.78 23.72 -9.88
N ALA A 263 4.65 23.11 -9.52
CA ALA A 263 3.33 23.64 -9.83
C ALA A 263 3.13 25.06 -9.29
N LYS A 264 3.49 25.31 -8.02
CA LYS A 264 3.40 26.65 -7.39
C LYS A 264 4.32 27.69 -8.01
N THR A 265 5.48 27.26 -8.55
CA THR A 265 6.44 28.17 -9.18
C THR A 265 5.90 28.73 -10.50
N PHE A 266 5.18 27.89 -11.28
CA PHE A 266 4.79 28.27 -12.63
C PHE A 266 3.34 28.68 -12.80
N VAL A 267 2.43 28.20 -11.92
CA VAL A 267 1.00 28.49 -12.01
C VAL A 267 0.40 28.81 -10.65
N THR A 268 -0.17 30.01 -10.55
CA THR A 268 -0.86 30.47 -9.34
C THR A 268 -2.37 30.32 -9.40
N ASN A 269 -2.95 30.29 -10.60
CA ASN A 269 -4.39 30.24 -10.82
C ASN A 269 -4.71 29.31 -12.01
N PRO A 270 -4.60 27.96 -11.83
CA PRO A 270 -4.94 27.02 -12.88
C PRO A 270 -6.45 26.98 -13.13
N ALA A 271 -6.88 26.87 -14.37
CA ALA A 271 -8.27 26.60 -14.71
C ALA A 271 -8.59 25.09 -14.56
N THR A 272 -7.58 24.24 -14.75
CA THR A 272 -7.68 22.79 -14.61
C THR A 272 -6.45 22.27 -13.88
N VAL A 273 -6.65 21.32 -12.97
CA VAL A 273 -5.57 20.53 -12.37
C VAL A 273 -5.74 19.08 -12.79
N TYR A 274 -4.72 18.55 -13.42
CA TYR A 274 -4.70 17.14 -13.80
C TYR A 274 -4.08 16.31 -12.68
N LEU A 275 -4.69 15.15 -12.36
CA LEU A 275 -4.15 14.21 -11.38
C LEU A 275 -3.60 12.99 -12.10
N ALA A 276 -2.40 12.57 -11.73
CA ALA A 276 -1.75 11.38 -12.29
C ALA A 276 -1.05 10.56 -11.18
N ASN A 277 -0.82 9.28 -11.47
CA ASN A 277 -0.10 8.38 -10.58
C ASN A 277 1.37 8.82 -10.39
N GLY A 278 1.80 9.07 -9.16
CA GLY A 278 3.19 9.43 -8.84
C GLY A 278 4.18 8.28 -8.94
N TYR A 279 3.70 7.03 -9.02
CA TYR A 279 4.52 5.82 -9.20
C TYR A 279 4.36 5.17 -10.57
N GLY A 280 3.84 5.92 -11.55
CA GLY A 280 3.73 5.50 -12.94
C GLY A 280 3.88 6.70 -13.87
N PHE A 281 4.57 6.53 -14.98
CA PHE A 281 4.88 7.62 -15.91
C PHE A 281 3.88 7.78 -17.07
N ALA A 282 3.27 6.67 -17.49
CA ALA A 282 2.61 6.57 -18.79
C ALA A 282 1.46 7.57 -18.98
N ASP A 283 0.55 7.64 -17.99
CA ASP A 283 -0.63 8.50 -18.06
C ASP A 283 -0.24 9.99 -17.99
N ALA A 284 0.74 10.33 -17.13
CA ALA A 284 1.28 11.68 -17.03
C ALA A 284 2.02 12.11 -18.31
N LEU A 285 2.76 11.18 -18.93
CA LEU A 285 3.46 11.44 -20.19
C LEU A 285 2.48 11.74 -21.32
N ALA A 286 1.48 10.88 -21.54
CA ALA A 286 0.44 11.14 -22.55
C ALA A 286 -0.34 12.43 -22.23
N GLY A 287 -0.63 12.67 -20.95
CA GLY A 287 -1.35 13.84 -20.45
C GLY A 287 -0.56 15.15 -20.54
N SER A 288 0.78 15.08 -20.62
CA SER A 288 1.62 16.27 -20.69
C SER A 288 1.32 17.16 -21.90
N ALA A 289 0.98 16.56 -23.04
CA ALA A 289 0.57 17.30 -24.22
C ALA A 289 -0.73 18.10 -24.00
N VAL A 290 -1.73 17.50 -23.34
CA VAL A 290 -2.99 18.18 -22.97
C VAL A 290 -2.75 19.31 -21.99
N ALA A 291 -2.01 19.04 -20.93
CA ALA A 291 -1.72 20.01 -19.88
C ALA A 291 -0.91 21.20 -20.42
N ALA A 292 0.02 20.95 -21.35
CA ALA A 292 0.86 21.96 -21.97
C ALA A 292 0.08 22.97 -22.82
N GLN A 293 -1.06 22.61 -23.40
CA GLN A 293 -1.86 23.53 -24.23
C GLN A 293 -2.19 24.84 -23.50
N LYS A 294 -2.34 24.79 -22.17
CA LYS A 294 -2.65 25.96 -21.34
C LYS A 294 -1.63 26.19 -20.22
N GLY A 295 -0.56 25.41 -20.16
CA GLY A 295 0.40 25.46 -19.08
C GLY A 295 -0.19 25.06 -17.72
N GLU A 296 -1.09 24.07 -17.73
CA GLU A 296 -1.78 23.59 -16.53
C GLU A 296 -0.95 22.53 -15.77
N PRO A 297 -1.09 22.43 -14.45
CA PRO A 297 -0.31 21.50 -13.65
C PRO A 297 -0.81 20.05 -13.75
N ILE A 298 0.14 19.12 -13.76
CA ILE A 298 -0.10 17.70 -13.50
C ILE A 298 0.35 17.43 -12.07
N ILE A 299 -0.59 17.14 -11.18
CA ILE A 299 -0.33 16.86 -9.76
C ILE A 299 -0.28 15.35 -9.53
N MET A 300 0.82 14.90 -8.95
CA MET A 300 1.05 13.50 -8.65
C MET A 300 0.34 13.09 -7.35
N VAL A 301 -0.29 11.92 -7.38
CA VAL A 301 -0.94 11.30 -6.23
C VAL A 301 -0.38 9.89 -5.97
N ASP A 302 -0.52 9.41 -4.75
CA ASP A 302 -0.13 8.06 -4.36
C ASP A 302 -1.34 7.13 -4.50
N PRO A 303 -1.34 6.17 -5.45
CA PRO A 303 -2.46 5.27 -5.67
C PRO A 303 -2.67 4.24 -4.54
N SER A 304 -1.70 4.07 -3.66
CA SER A 304 -1.76 3.10 -2.55
C SER A 304 -2.53 3.62 -1.33
N ILE A 305 -2.85 4.91 -1.30
CA ILE A 305 -3.55 5.56 -0.19
C ILE A 305 -4.75 6.36 -0.69
N SER A 306 -5.80 6.45 0.13
CA SER A 306 -6.99 7.27 -0.18
C SER A 306 -6.84 8.73 0.27
N THR A 307 -5.87 9.01 1.13
CA THR A 307 -5.50 10.37 1.56
C THR A 307 -4.49 10.99 0.60
N LEU A 308 -4.15 12.24 0.78
CA LEU A 308 -3.20 12.92 -0.11
C LEU A 308 -1.87 13.16 0.62
N PRO A 309 -0.72 13.10 -0.08
CA PRO A 309 0.54 13.57 0.48
C PRO A 309 0.39 14.98 1.05
N LYS A 310 1.09 15.30 2.13
CA LYS A 310 0.95 16.56 2.88
C LYS A 310 1.07 17.80 2.00
N SER A 311 2.07 17.83 1.14
CA SER A 311 2.29 18.92 0.19
C SER A 311 1.14 19.08 -0.80
N THR A 312 0.63 17.96 -1.32
CA THR A 312 -0.51 17.92 -2.25
C THR A 312 -1.80 18.39 -1.57
N ALA A 313 -2.07 17.92 -0.35
CA ALA A 313 -3.21 18.40 0.44
C ALA A 313 -3.15 19.90 0.66
N GLY A 314 -1.99 20.42 1.10
CA GLY A 314 -1.78 21.86 1.29
C GLY A 314 -1.83 22.69 -0.01
N TYR A 315 -1.51 22.07 -1.17
CA TYR A 315 -1.71 22.71 -2.47
C TYR A 315 -3.18 22.91 -2.79
N PHE A 316 -4.02 21.89 -2.54
CA PHE A 316 -5.46 21.98 -2.77
C PHE A 316 -6.18 22.88 -1.77
N GLU A 317 -5.79 22.88 -0.50
CA GLU A 317 -6.32 23.83 0.49
C GLU A 317 -6.04 25.30 0.10
N ASN A 318 -4.90 25.56 -0.52
CA ASN A 318 -4.54 26.91 -0.97
C ASN A 318 -5.52 27.45 -2.02
N PHE A 319 -6.17 26.62 -2.81
CA PHE A 319 -7.21 27.05 -3.75
C PHE A 319 -8.42 27.63 -2.99
N PHE A 320 -8.89 26.91 -1.96
CA PHE A 320 -9.97 27.45 -1.11
C PHE A 320 -9.59 28.79 -0.47
N MET A 321 -8.40 28.90 0.10
CA MET A 321 -7.95 30.13 0.76
C MET A 321 -7.84 31.32 -0.20
N ASN A 322 -7.62 31.08 -1.48
CA ASN A 322 -7.55 32.11 -2.52
C ASN A 322 -8.83 32.24 -3.37
N ASN A 323 -9.93 31.62 -2.95
CA ASN A 323 -11.20 31.60 -3.68
C ASN A 323 -11.07 31.07 -5.12
N LEU A 324 -10.23 30.07 -5.33
CA LEU A 324 -10.02 29.39 -6.60
C LEU A 324 -10.76 28.05 -6.59
N SER A 325 -11.28 27.67 -7.74
CA SER A 325 -12.00 26.40 -7.91
C SER A 325 -11.66 25.78 -9.27
N PRO A 326 -10.45 25.24 -9.45
CA PRO A 326 -10.05 24.61 -10.69
C PRO A 326 -10.87 23.32 -10.94
N ASP A 327 -11.09 23.01 -12.21
CA ASP A 327 -11.57 21.69 -12.61
C ASP A 327 -10.53 20.63 -12.26
N LEU A 328 -10.98 19.46 -11.82
CA LEU A 328 -10.12 18.30 -11.61
C LEU A 328 -10.37 17.24 -12.68
N VAL A 329 -9.31 16.81 -13.35
CA VAL A 329 -9.33 15.74 -14.36
C VAL A 329 -8.28 14.69 -13.99
N ALA A 330 -8.68 13.43 -13.86
CA ALA A 330 -7.75 12.34 -13.64
C ALA A 330 -7.23 11.77 -14.97
N PHE A 331 -5.92 11.56 -15.05
CA PHE A 331 -5.29 10.72 -16.06
C PHE A 331 -5.15 9.30 -15.51
N GLY A 332 -5.77 8.33 -16.20
CA GLY A 332 -5.77 6.94 -15.79
C GLY A 332 -7.03 6.48 -15.05
N GLY A 333 -7.19 5.16 -14.95
CA GLY A 333 -8.33 4.50 -14.31
C GLY A 333 -8.36 4.63 -12.79
N ASN A 334 -9.43 4.09 -12.18
CA ASN A 334 -9.64 4.12 -10.73
C ASN A 334 -8.53 3.41 -9.92
N GLY A 335 -7.81 2.47 -10.53
CA GLY A 335 -6.67 1.79 -9.89
C GLY A 335 -5.40 2.65 -9.75
N VAL A 336 -5.31 3.79 -10.43
CA VAL A 336 -4.14 4.68 -10.41
C VAL A 336 -4.44 6.08 -9.87
N VAL A 337 -5.67 6.58 -10.07
CA VAL A 337 -6.23 7.77 -9.42
C VAL A 337 -7.63 7.39 -8.95
N SER A 338 -7.78 7.00 -7.69
CA SER A 338 -9.06 6.51 -7.18
C SER A 338 -10.14 7.61 -7.15
N ASP A 339 -11.41 7.19 -7.22
CA ASP A 339 -12.54 8.12 -7.07
C ASP A 339 -12.54 8.78 -5.70
N GLU A 340 -11.98 8.10 -4.69
CA GLU A 340 -11.82 8.64 -3.34
C GLU A 340 -10.74 9.73 -3.29
N ILE A 341 -9.60 9.56 -3.96
CA ILE A 341 -8.59 10.62 -4.13
C ILE A 341 -9.22 11.83 -4.81
N MET A 342 -9.99 11.62 -5.88
CA MET A 342 -10.70 12.71 -6.57
C MET A 342 -11.70 13.43 -5.67
N ALA A 343 -12.48 12.68 -4.88
CA ALA A 343 -13.44 13.24 -3.94
C ALA A 343 -12.73 14.02 -2.82
N ASN A 344 -11.67 13.48 -2.23
CA ASN A 344 -10.90 14.13 -1.18
C ASN A 344 -10.21 15.40 -1.67
N SER A 345 -9.68 15.39 -2.89
CA SER A 345 -9.13 16.59 -3.53
C SER A 345 -10.20 17.69 -3.67
N LYS A 346 -11.40 17.35 -4.15
CA LYS A 346 -12.53 18.29 -4.26
C LYS A 346 -12.95 18.85 -2.90
N ARG A 347 -12.97 18.01 -1.85
CA ARG A 347 -13.33 18.44 -0.47
C ARG A 347 -12.33 19.45 0.07
N LEU A 348 -11.03 19.30 -0.19
CA LEU A 348 -9.98 20.24 0.19
C LEU A 348 -10.12 21.57 -0.60
N ILE A 349 -10.28 21.48 -1.92
CA ILE A 349 -10.47 22.67 -2.79
C ILE A 349 -11.71 23.47 -2.40
N SER A 350 -12.79 22.81 -2.01
CA SER A 350 -14.03 23.48 -1.57
C SER A 350 -14.02 23.97 -0.12
N GLY A 351 -12.97 23.67 0.65
CA GLY A 351 -12.90 23.96 2.09
C GLY A 351 -13.86 23.13 2.95
N ALA A 352 -14.46 22.07 2.39
CA ALA A 352 -15.33 21.16 3.15
C ALA A 352 -14.55 20.37 4.22
N VAL A 353 -13.25 20.19 4.02
CA VAL A 353 -12.31 19.63 5.00
C VAL A 353 -10.97 20.37 4.92
N LYS A 354 -10.15 20.23 5.98
CA LYS A 354 -8.75 20.66 6.00
C LYS A 354 -7.86 19.43 5.92
N GLY A 355 -6.61 19.58 5.47
CA GLY A 355 -5.62 18.51 5.47
C GLY A 355 -5.40 17.92 6.86
N THR A 356 -5.50 18.75 7.91
CA THR A 356 -5.45 18.34 9.32
C THR A 356 -6.76 17.79 9.88
N SER A 357 -7.83 17.70 9.09
CA SER A 357 -9.08 17.04 9.52
C SER A 357 -8.87 15.53 9.60
N ILE A 358 -9.58 14.86 10.51
CA ILE A 358 -9.54 13.41 10.65
C ILE A 358 -10.18 12.78 9.41
N TYR A 359 -9.43 11.89 8.77
CA TYR A 359 -9.89 11.08 7.65
C TYR A 359 -10.50 9.77 8.14
N SER A 360 -9.76 9.01 8.95
CA SER A 360 -10.23 7.76 9.53
C SER A 360 -9.55 7.47 10.86
N ILE A 361 -10.22 6.67 11.67
CA ILE A 361 -9.68 6.04 12.87
C ILE A 361 -10.08 4.57 12.77
N ASP A 362 -9.09 3.67 12.76
CA ASP A 362 -9.34 2.26 12.61
C ASP A 362 -9.67 1.60 13.96
N ASP A 363 -10.53 0.58 13.95
CA ASP A 363 -10.77 -0.27 15.10
C ASP A 363 -9.49 -1.03 15.49
N LEU A 364 -9.27 -1.17 16.78
CA LEU A 364 -8.09 -1.85 17.32
C LEU A 364 -8.39 -3.34 17.55
N ASN A 365 -7.40 -4.19 17.27
CA ASN A 365 -7.45 -5.61 17.56
C ASN A 365 -6.24 -6.00 18.41
N GLN A 366 -6.47 -6.53 19.58
CA GLN A 366 -5.44 -6.97 20.51
C GLN A 366 -5.69 -8.40 20.97
N THR A 367 -4.62 -9.18 21.08
CA THR A 367 -4.69 -10.53 21.64
C THR A 367 -3.77 -10.62 22.84
N VAL A 368 -4.28 -11.18 23.93
CA VAL A 368 -3.55 -11.46 25.16
C VAL A 368 -3.78 -12.88 25.62
N THR A 369 -2.91 -13.38 26.50
CA THR A 369 -3.07 -14.69 27.13
C THR A 369 -3.98 -14.57 28.37
N GLN A 370 -4.74 -15.59 28.67
CA GLN A 370 -5.58 -15.66 29.87
C GLN A 370 -4.78 -15.32 31.13
N ASN A 371 -5.31 -14.42 31.96
CA ASN A 371 -4.71 -13.84 33.16
C ASN A 371 -3.47 -12.96 32.91
N GLU A 372 -3.14 -12.63 31.69
CA GLU A 372 -2.15 -11.62 31.37
C GLU A 372 -2.71 -10.23 31.68
N SER A 373 -1.92 -9.35 32.32
CA SER A 373 -2.36 -7.99 32.58
C SER A 373 -2.35 -7.18 31.28
N TYR A 374 -3.43 -6.48 31.00
CA TYR A 374 -3.55 -5.58 29.86
C TYR A 374 -4.21 -4.28 30.28
N SER A 375 -3.69 -3.17 29.79
CA SER A 375 -4.27 -1.84 29.98
C SER A 375 -4.77 -1.28 28.67
N LEU A 376 -5.96 -0.71 28.66
CA LEU A 376 -6.50 -0.02 27.50
C LEU A 376 -5.60 1.16 27.11
N PRO A 377 -5.32 1.37 25.81
CA PRO A 377 -4.50 2.48 25.37
C PRO A 377 -5.18 3.82 25.73
N THR A 378 -4.40 4.80 26.13
CA THR A 378 -4.90 6.14 26.47
C THR A 378 -5.11 7.01 25.22
N THR A 379 -4.49 6.65 24.12
CA THR A 379 -4.61 7.33 22.83
C THR A 379 -4.75 6.32 21.70
N VAL A 380 -5.31 6.77 20.59
CA VAL A 380 -5.44 5.98 19.35
C VAL A 380 -4.93 6.77 18.16
N PRO A 381 -4.31 6.10 17.16
CA PRO A 381 -3.85 6.77 15.96
C PRO A 381 -5.03 7.14 15.07
N ALA A 382 -5.13 8.40 14.70
CA ALA A 382 -6.05 8.93 13.70
C ALA A 382 -5.29 9.31 12.44
N LYS A 383 -5.74 8.86 11.28
CA LYS A 383 -5.21 9.24 9.98
C LYS A 383 -5.88 10.52 9.52
N LEU A 384 -5.10 11.50 9.09
CA LEU A 384 -5.58 12.79 8.61
C LEU A 384 -5.67 12.82 7.07
N PHE A 385 -6.42 13.80 6.52
CA PHE A 385 -6.54 13.97 5.06
C PHE A 385 -5.21 14.25 4.37
N ASN A 386 -4.23 14.80 5.07
CA ASN A 386 -2.87 15.05 4.59
C ASN A 386 -1.90 13.88 4.82
N SER A 387 -2.42 12.68 5.12
CA SER A 387 -1.67 11.46 5.44
C SER A 387 -0.83 11.49 6.73
N ASP A 388 -0.83 12.58 7.49
CA ASP A 388 -0.24 12.60 8.83
C ASP A 388 -1.04 11.67 9.76
N ILE A 389 -0.38 11.18 10.82
CA ILE A 389 -1.01 10.41 11.88
C ILE A 389 -0.94 11.22 13.16
N GLU A 390 -2.09 11.45 13.77
CA GLU A 390 -2.23 12.13 15.05
C GLU A 390 -2.69 11.14 16.13
N SER A 391 -2.11 11.22 17.33
CA SER A 391 -2.53 10.41 18.47
C SER A 391 -3.60 11.15 19.25
N LEU A 392 -4.83 10.67 19.21
CA LEU A 392 -5.98 11.28 19.87
C LEU A 392 -6.30 10.61 21.20
N PRO A 393 -6.58 11.38 22.27
CA PRO A 393 -7.05 10.83 23.53
C PRO A 393 -8.36 10.08 23.36
N VAL A 394 -8.50 8.92 24.03
CA VAL A 394 -9.70 8.08 23.95
C VAL A 394 -10.21 7.70 25.34
N GLN A 395 -11.51 7.72 25.50
CA GLN A 395 -12.19 7.24 26.72
C GLN A 395 -12.93 5.94 26.41
N TRP A 396 -12.48 4.85 27.08
CA TRP A 396 -13.05 3.52 26.85
C TRP A 396 -14.22 3.21 27.77
N ASN A 397 -15.18 2.44 27.28
CA ASN A 397 -16.26 1.88 28.05
C ASN A 397 -16.44 0.37 27.72
N PRO A 398 -16.34 -0.53 28.71
CA PRO A 398 -15.93 -0.27 30.11
C PRO A 398 -14.44 0.12 30.22
N GLN A 399 -14.06 0.75 31.34
CA GLN A 399 -12.68 1.18 31.60
C GLN A 399 -11.79 0.06 32.19
N THR A 400 -12.41 -1.00 32.70
CA THR A 400 -11.72 -2.13 33.33
C THR A 400 -11.62 -3.30 32.37
N VAL A 401 -10.46 -3.97 32.39
CA VAL A 401 -10.18 -5.14 31.56
C VAL A 401 -10.22 -6.40 32.42
N ASP A 402 -11.00 -7.40 31.97
CA ASP A 402 -11.01 -8.74 32.55
C ASP A 402 -10.40 -9.74 31.55
N THR A 403 -9.19 -10.20 31.86
CA THR A 403 -8.49 -11.23 31.08
C THR A 403 -8.62 -12.64 31.67
N SER A 404 -9.43 -12.83 32.69
CA SER A 404 -9.61 -14.13 33.36
C SER A 404 -10.43 -15.13 32.52
N LYS A 405 -11.19 -14.64 31.55
CA LYS A 405 -12.08 -15.46 30.70
C LYS A 405 -11.59 -15.46 29.25
N VAL A 406 -11.47 -16.65 28.70
CA VAL A 406 -11.17 -16.85 27.27
C VAL A 406 -12.35 -16.36 26.42
N GLY A 407 -12.04 -15.64 25.35
CA GLY A 407 -13.04 -15.09 24.44
C GLY A 407 -12.67 -13.69 23.95
N THR A 408 -13.53 -13.09 23.16
CA THR A 408 -13.35 -11.71 22.66
C THR A 408 -14.32 -10.77 23.36
N THR A 409 -13.77 -9.69 23.93
CA THR A 409 -14.54 -8.59 24.52
C THR A 409 -14.33 -7.35 23.67
N VAL A 410 -15.42 -6.65 23.35
CA VAL A 410 -15.39 -5.40 22.58
C VAL A 410 -15.49 -4.22 23.54
N TYR A 411 -14.50 -3.34 23.51
CA TYR A 411 -14.49 -2.07 24.22
C TYR A 411 -14.85 -0.97 23.23
N THR A 412 -15.69 -0.05 23.65
CA THR A 412 -16.08 1.09 22.84
C THR A 412 -15.34 2.33 23.31
N GLY A 413 -14.61 2.97 22.40
CA GLY A 413 -13.84 4.19 22.67
C GLY A 413 -14.53 5.43 22.14
N VAL A 414 -14.63 6.46 22.95
CA VAL A 414 -15.16 7.78 22.56
C VAL A 414 -13.99 8.75 22.50
N ILE A 415 -13.93 9.51 21.40
CA ILE A 415 -12.92 10.54 21.15
C ILE A 415 -13.67 11.86 21.00
N ASP A 416 -13.21 12.90 21.69
CA ASP A 416 -13.83 14.22 21.62
C ASP A 416 -13.78 14.77 20.18
N GLY A 417 -14.93 15.31 19.72
CA GLY A 417 -15.08 15.82 18.36
C GLY A 417 -15.23 14.76 17.26
N VAL A 418 -15.24 13.46 17.59
CA VAL A 418 -15.48 12.36 16.65
C VAL A 418 -16.87 11.77 16.85
N ALA A 419 -17.69 11.81 15.80
CA ALA A 419 -19.10 11.40 15.89
C ALA A 419 -19.30 9.91 16.13
N ASN A 420 -18.45 9.06 15.52
CA ASN A 420 -18.56 7.61 15.63
C ASN A 420 -17.54 7.07 16.64
N PRO A 421 -17.99 6.24 17.60
CA PRO A 421 -17.09 5.56 18.52
C PRO A 421 -16.25 4.53 17.76
N ILE A 422 -15.00 4.31 18.24
CA ILE A 422 -14.11 3.26 17.78
C ILE A 422 -14.25 2.01 18.65
N LYS A 423 -13.77 0.88 18.18
CA LYS A 423 -13.78 -0.38 18.92
C LYS A 423 -12.35 -0.88 19.17
N LEU A 424 -12.16 -1.48 20.33
CA LEU A 424 -11.04 -2.35 20.63
C LEU A 424 -11.58 -3.77 20.84
N ASN A 425 -11.22 -4.69 19.97
CA ASN A 425 -11.52 -6.12 20.06
C ASN A 425 -10.37 -6.79 20.83
N LEU A 426 -10.55 -7.01 22.13
CA LEU A 426 -9.60 -7.72 22.96
C LEU A 426 -9.92 -9.22 22.97
N THR A 427 -9.06 -10.02 22.39
CA THR A 427 -9.17 -11.49 22.37
C THR A 427 -8.26 -12.10 23.43
N VAL A 428 -8.86 -12.75 24.42
CA VAL A 428 -8.14 -13.53 25.43
C VAL A 428 -8.06 -14.98 24.96
N ARG A 429 -6.85 -15.51 24.82
CA ARG A 429 -6.59 -16.90 24.42
C ARG A 429 -6.12 -17.73 25.61
N GLU A 430 -6.43 -19.02 25.57
CA GLU A 430 -5.77 -19.95 26.49
C GLU A 430 -4.24 -19.88 26.31
N PRO A 431 -3.47 -20.04 27.38
CA PRO A 431 -2.02 -20.14 27.28
C PRO A 431 -1.66 -21.36 26.41
N LEU A 432 -0.71 -21.20 25.51
CA LEU A 432 -0.19 -22.31 24.72
C LEU A 432 0.73 -23.16 25.60
N PRO A 433 0.65 -24.51 25.54
CA PRO A 433 1.59 -25.35 26.22
C PRO A 433 3.00 -25.18 25.62
N ILE A 434 4.02 -25.16 26.46
CA ILE A 434 5.43 -25.16 26.03
C ILE A 434 5.82 -26.51 25.42
N ALA A 435 5.16 -27.58 25.85
CA ALA A 435 5.28 -28.92 25.28
C ALA A 435 4.00 -29.73 25.52
N GLN A 436 3.75 -30.67 24.64
CA GLN A 436 2.71 -31.68 24.82
C GLN A 436 3.12 -33.00 24.17
N TYR A 437 2.65 -34.11 24.76
CA TYR A 437 2.84 -35.44 24.19
C TYR A 437 1.59 -36.28 24.42
N THR A 438 1.24 -37.12 23.42
CA THR A 438 0.05 -37.98 23.45
C THR A 438 0.45 -39.43 23.22
N THR A 439 -0.08 -40.34 24.01
CA THR A 439 -0.04 -41.79 23.76
C THR A 439 -1.44 -42.35 23.68
N TYR A 440 -1.57 -43.52 22.99
CA TYR A 440 -2.84 -44.15 22.78
C TYR A 440 -2.92 -45.50 23.52
N PHE A 441 -4.10 -45.89 23.96
CA PHE A 441 -4.37 -47.15 24.64
C PHE A 441 -5.68 -47.78 24.16
N ASP A 442 -5.84 -49.11 24.38
CA ASP A 442 -7.07 -49.81 24.06
C ASP A 442 -8.13 -49.60 25.16
N PRO A 443 -9.24 -48.90 24.87
CA PRO A 443 -10.30 -48.66 25.85
C PRO A 443 -11.05 -49.95 26.26
N GLY A 444 -10.96 -51.02 25.45
CA GLY A 444 -11.51 -52.35 25.77
C GLY A 444 -10.84 -52.99 26.97
N LEU A 445 -9.63 -52.59 27.35
CA LEU A 445 -8.92 -53.01 28.55
C LEU A 445 -9.35 -52.17 29.75
N ALA A 446 -10.58 -52.34 30.24
CA ALA A 446 -11.24 -51.47 31.20
C ALA A 446 -10.42 -51.21 32.48
N ASN A 447 -9.83 -52.26 33.11
CA ASN A 447 -9.00 -52.10 34.32
C ASN A 447 -7.74 -51.27 34.05
N ARG A 448 -7.09 -51.53 32.91
CA ARG A 448 -5.90 -50.79 32.50
C ARG A 448 -6.22 -49.30 32.21
N THR A 449 -7.33 -49.07 31.57
CA THR A 449 -7.83 -47.70 31.25
C THR A 449 -8.11 -46.93 32.56
N GLU A 450 -8.72 -47.56 33.55
CA GLU A 450 -8.99 -46.94 34.85
C GLU A 450 -7.69 -46.62 35.60
N ASN A 451 -6.69 -47.51 35.60
CA ASN A 451 -5.39 -47.27 36.18
C ASN A 451 -4.67 -46.05 35.54
N ILE A 452 -4.76 -45.92 34.21
CA ILE A 452 -4.24 -44.77 33.46
C ILE A 452 -4.93 -43.48 33.92
N ARG A 453 -6.28 -43.48 34.03
CA ARG A 453 -7.05 -42.33 34.50
C ARG A 453 -6.69 -41.90 35.90
N LEU A 454 -6.59 -42.85 36.82
CA LEU A 454 -6.21 -42.57 38.23
C LEU A 454 -4.83 -41.96 38.33
N ALA A 455 -3.82 -42.54 37.67
CA ALA A 455 -2.46 -42.02 37.70
C ALA A 455 -2.35 -40.65 37.00
N ALA A 456 -3.02 -40.45 35.88
CA ALA A 456 -3.03 -39.16 35.18
C ALA A 456 -3.71 -38.06 36.02
N LYS A 457 -4.83 -38.38 36.68
CA LYS A 457 -5.55 -37.47 37.59
C LYS A 457 -4.69 -37.02 38.76
N ALA A 458 -3.86 -37.90 39.33
CA ALA A 458 -2.97 -37.57 40.44
C ALA A 458 -1.88 -36.54 40.05
N LEU A 459 -1.59 -36.43 38.76
CA LEU A 459 -0.59 -35.52 38.18
C LEU A 459 -1.21 -34.21 37.64
N ASP A 460 -2.52 -34.19 37.40
CA ASP A 460 -3.19 -33.00 36.87
C ASP A 460 -3.16 -31.83 37.86
N GLY A 461 -2.82 -30.64 37.37
CA GLY A 461 -2.75 -29.43 38.20
C GLY A 461 -1.49 -29.30 39.05
N LYS A 462 -0.52 -30.20 38.97
CA LYS A 462 0.77 -30.07 39.67
C LYS A 462 1.53 -28.86 39.15
N LEU A 463 1.95 -28.00 40.07
CA LEU A 463 2.74 -26.81 39.81
C LEU A 463 4.14 -27.00 40.41
N LEU A 464 5.17 -26.84 39.59
CA LEU A 464 6.57 -26.92 40.03
C LEU A 464 7.20 -25.54 39.97
N ALA A 465 7.69 -25.06 41.08
CA ALA A 465 8.48 -23.83 41.15
C ALA A 465 9.83 -23.97 40.41
N PRO A 466 10.49 -22.87 40.02
CA PRO A 466 11.87 -22.91 39.52
C PRO A 466 12.80 -23.67 40.48
N GLY A 467 13.60 -24.61 39.94
CA GLY A 467 14.50 -25.47 40.70
C GLY A 467 13.83 -26.62 41.49
N GLU A 468 12.50 -26.75 41.43
CA GLU A 468 11.79 -27.82 42.13
C GLU A 468 11.91 -29.15 41.39
N ARG A 469 12.15 -30.22 42.17
CA ARG A 469 12.23 -31.60 41.65
C ARG A 469 10.90 -32.29 41.75
N PHE A 470 10.46 -32.85 40.63
CA PHE A 470 9.29 -33.71 40.56
C PHE A 470 9.68 -35.17 40.76
N SER A 471 8.83 -35.92 41.47
CA SER A 471 8.87 -37.38 41.58
C SER A 471 7.51 -37.94 41.18
N PHE A 472 7.50 -38.85 40.22
CA PHE A 472 6.28 -39.52 39.78
C PHE A 472 5.68 -40.38 40.89
N ASN A 473 6.52 -41.23 41.56
CA ASN A 473 6.07 -42.11 42.63
C ASN A 473 5.54 -41.33 43.83
N LYS A 474 6.17 -40.23 44.22
CA LYS A 474 5.66 -39.36 45.28
C LYS A 474 4.33 -38.70 44.90
N SER A 475 4.12 -38.38 43.64
CA SER A 475 2.91 -37.69 43.17
C SER A 475 1.73 -38.63 42.96
N VAL A 476 1.96 -39.84 42.47
CA VAL A 476 0.92 -40.85 42.17
C VAL A 476 0.64 -41.75 43.39
N GLY A 477 1.64 -42.02 44.23
CA GLY A 477 1.52 -42.90 45.39
C GLY A 477 1.65 -44.38 45.06
N GLU A 478 1.47 -45.22 46.07
CA GLU A 478 1.44 -46.68 45.93
C GLU A 478 0.17 -47.15 45.17
N ARG A 479 0.29 -48.16 44.33
CA ARG A 479 -0.80 -48.67 43.51
C ARG A 479 -1.50 -49.79 44.29
N THR A 480 -2.43 -49.45 45.16
CA THR A 480 -3.19 -50.39 45.97
C THR A 480 -4.66 -50.48 45.55
N THR A 481 -5.34 -51.51 45.97
CA THR A 481 -6.81 -51.66 45.75
C THR A 481 -7.59 -50.57 46.48
N GLU A 482 -7.13 -50.14 47.64
CA GLU A 482 -7.73 -49.05 48.42
C GLU A 482 -7.61 -47.69 47.68
N ALA A 483 -6.54 -47.49 46.93
CA ALA A 483 -6.34 -46.32 46.07
C ALA A 483 -7.14 -46.42 44.77
N GLY A 484 -7.87 -47.52 44.54
CA GLY A 484 -8.73 -47.75 43.38
C GLY A 484 -8.05 -48.44 42.17
N TYR A 485 -6.76 -48.82 42.32
CA TYR A 485 -6.05 -49.51 41.25
C TYR A 485 -6.56 -50.93 41.08
N LYS A 486 -6.59 -51.42 39.85
CA LYS A 486 -7.10 -52.71 39.41
C LYS A 486 -6.00 -53.55 38.80
N GLU A 487 -6.18 -54.87 38.86
CA GLU A 487 -5.30 -55.81 38.17
C GLU A 487 -5.38 -55.62 36.65
N ALA A 488 -4.25 -55.48 36.03
CA ALA A 488 -4.04 -55.48 34.58
C ALA A 488 -2.62 -55.99 34.31
N LEU A 489 -2.27 -56.23 33.04
CA LEU A 489 -0.94 -56.73 32.70
C LEU A 489 0.14 -55.67 33.07
N ILE A 490 1.14 -56.14 33.88
CA ILE A 490 2.38 -55.45 34.22
C ILE A 490 3.56 -56.24 33.64
N ILE A 491 4.74 -55.60 33.56
CA ILE A 491 6.00 -56.27 33.24
C ILE A 491 6.71 -56.60 34.54
N GLU A 492 6.94 -57.88 34.78
CA GLU A 492 7.67 -58.40 35.91
C GLU A 492 8.81 -59.28 35.41
N GLY A 493 10.07 -58.82 35.59
CA GLY A 493 11.20 -59.46 34.94
C GLY A 493 11.10 -59.41 33.41
N ASP A 494 11.09 -60.59 32.79
CA ASP A 494 11.02 -60.76 31.31
C ASP A 494 9.66 -61.28 30.87
N SER A 495 8.57 -61.05 31.60
CA SER A 495 7.24 -61.52 31.30
C SER A 495 6.12 -60.52 31.59
N PHE A 496 4.97 -60.69 30.94
CA PHE A 496 3.75 -59.97 31.27
C PHE A 496 2.92 -60.80 32.24
N THR A 497 2.68 -60.24 33.42
CA THR A 497 1.88 -60.90 34.48
C THR A 497 0.71 -60.02 34.93
N PRO A 498 -0.39 -60.59 35.45
CA PRO A 498 -1.41 -59.79 36.13
C PRO A 498 -0.86 -59.15 37.41
N GLY A 499 -1.08 -57.83 37.56
CA GLY A 499 -0.67 -57.09 38.75
C GLY A 499 -1.39 -55.76 38.89
N LEU A 500 -1.36 -55.19 40.11
CA LEU A 500 -2.03 -53.92 40.38
C LEU A 500 -1.32 -52.76 39.67
N GLY A 501 -2.12 -51.90 39.05
CA GLY A 501 -1.60 -50.69 38.43
C GLY A 501 -1.06 -50.86 37.00
N GLY A 502 -1.34 -51.99 36.34
CA GLY A 502 -0.99 -52.16 34.92
C GLY A 502 -1.52 -50.99 34.07
N GLY A 503 -0.66 -50.35 33.29
CA GLY A 503 -0.92 -49.12 32.53
C GLY A 503 -0.28 -47.86 33.09
N VAL A 504 0.16 -47.83 34.35
CA VAL A 504 0.78 -46.64 35.00
C VAL A 504 2.11 -46.23 34.33
N CYS A 505 2.89 -47.19 33.85
CA CYS A 505 4.13 -46.90 33.09
C CYS A 505 3.86 -46.21 31.74
N GLN A 506 2.68 -46.31 31.18
CA GLN A 506 2.28 -45.49 30.01
C GLN A 506 2.10 -44.03 30.44
N VAL A 507 1.55 -43.77 31.62
CA VAL A 507 1.35 -42.41 32.16
C VAL A 507 2.71 -41.74 32.40
N SER A 508 3.67 -42.45 33.06
CA SER A 508 5.01 -41.92 33.24
C SER A 508 5.76 -41.69 31.94
N SER A 509 5.65 -42.59 30.96
CA SER A 509 6.29 -42.45 29.66
C SER A 509 5.69 -41.30 28.86
N THR A 510 4.37 -41.06 28.94
CA THR A 510 3.71 -39.94 28.27
C THR A 510 4.19 -38.62 28.86
N LEU A 511 4.24 -38.51 30.19
CA LEU A 511 4.76 -37.33 30.88
C LEU A 511 6.26 -37.12 30.57
N TYR A 512 7.07 -38.17 30.57
CA TYR A 512 8.50 -38.12 30.25
C TYR A 512 8.74 -37.49 28.89
N ASN A 513 8.00 -37.89 27.88
CA ASN A 513 8.16 -37.30 26.54
C ASN A 513 7.73 -35.83 26.50
N ALA A 514 6.68 -35.43 27.21
CA ALA A 514 6.31 -34.03 27.32
C ALA A 514 7.40 -33.21 28.02
N VAL A 515 8.04 -33.77 29.06
CA VAL A 515 9.13 -33.16 29.81
C VAL A 515 10.39 -32.97 28.95
N ILE A 516 10.74 -33.97 28.12
CA ILE A 516 11.88 -33.86 27.20
C ILE A 516 11.60 -32.77 26.15
N LEU A 517 10.40 -32.77 25.57
CA LEU A 517 10.01 -31.74 24.58
C LEU A 517 10.00 -30.33 25.18
N ALA A 518 9.78 -30.20 26.51
CA ALA A 518 9.88 -28.94 27.24
C ALA A 518 11.34 -28.54 27.56
N GLY A 519 12.32 -29.42 27.33
CA GLY A 519 13.72 -29.18 27.67
C GLY A 519 14.01 -29.18 29.17
N LEU A 520 13.17 -29.86 29.99
CA LEU A 520 13.40 -29.96 31.44
C LEU A 520 14.44 -31.02 31.74
N GLU A 521 15.17 -30.84 32.86
CA GLU A 521 16.28 -31.70 33.25
C GLU A 521 15.79 -33.04 33.86
N ILE A 522 16.17 -34.15 33.23
CA ILE A 522 15.83 -35.49 33.72
C ILE A 522 16.83 -35.89 34.83
N ILE A 523 16.33 -36.16 36.01
CA ILE A 523 17.13 -36.59 37.20
C ILE A 523 17.18 -38.12 37.32
N GLU A 524 16.05 -38.80 37.06
CA GLU A 524 15.96 -40.25 37.19
C GLU A 524 14.98 -40.80 36.15
N ARG A 525 15.40 -41.82 35.40
CA ARG A 525 14.54 -42.52 34.42
C ARG A 525 15.04 -43.93 34.19
N HIS A 526 14.11 -44.89 34.20
CA HIS A 526 14.37 -46.32 33.96
C HIS A 526 13.70 -46.77 32.64
N ARG A 527 14.30 -47.75 31.97
CA ARG A 527 13.75 -48.37 30.76
C ARG A 527 13.03 -49.67 31.10
N HIS A 528 12.04 -50.01 30.31
CA HIS A 528 11.43 -51.33 30.41
C HIS A 528 12.41 -52.43 29.97
N THR A 529 12.28 -53.61 30.57
CA THR A 529 13.01 -54.82 30.19
C THR A 529 12.47 -55.43 28.92
N LEU A 530 11.16 -55.26 28.66
CA LEU A 530 10.47 -55.74 27.44
C LEU A 530 10.05 -54.58 26.54
N PRO A 531 9.96 -54.80 25.21
CA PRO A 531 9.44 -53.82 24.26
C PRO A 531 8.00 -53.42 24.60
N ILE A 532 7.71 -52.16 24.54
CA ILE A 532 6.37 -51.58 24.69
C ILE A 532 5.95 -50.89 23.40
N SER A 533 4.64 -50.75 23.16
CA SER A 533 4.07 -50.29 21.87
C SER A 533 3.52 -48.84 21.91
N TYR A 534 3.33 -48.23 23.10
CA TYR A 534 2.68 -46.92 23.23
C TYR A 534 3.61 -45.72 23.06
N VAL A 535 4.95 -45.96 23.06
CA VAL A 535 5.97 -44.97 22.70
C VAL A 535 7.06 -45.60 21.83
N PRO A 536 7.79 -44.84 21.03
CA PRO A 536 8.94 -45.34 20.28
C PRO A 536 10.03 -45.93 21.19
N PRO A 537 10.84 -46.86 20.68
CA PRO A 537 11.94 -47.44 21.46
C PRO A 537 12.87 -46.35 22.05
N GLY A 538 13.16 -46.47 23.33
CA GLY A 538 14.00 -45.52 24.07
C GLY A 538 13.29 -44.25 24.57
N GLN A 539 11.98 -44.11 24.31
CA GLN A 539 11.17 -42.99 24.81
C GLN A 539 10.25 -43.40 25.99
N ASP A 540 10.52 -44.50 26.62
CA ASP A 540 9.78 -45.04 27.74
C ASP A 540 10.37 -44.58 29.08
N ALA A 541 9.55 -44.55 30.12
CA ALA A 541 9.95 -44.30 31.51
C ALA A 541 9.20 -45.27 32.41
N THR A 542 9.88 -46.33 32.85
CA THR A 542 9.34 -47.35 33.79
C THR A 542 9.31 -46.82 35.22
N VAL A 543 8.22 -47.10 35.90
CA VAL A 543 8.03 -46.79 37.32
C VAL A 543 7.52 -48.01 38.08
N ALA A 544 8.14 -48.30 39.25
CA ALA A 544 7.70 -49.31 40.20
C ALA A 544 7.86 -48.79 41.60
N TYR A 545 6.78 -48.73 42.34
CA TYR A 545 6.81 -48.19 43.72
C TYR A 545 7.36 -49.22 44.68
N PRO A 546 8.31 -48.83 45.56
CA PRO A 546 8.95 -47.52 45.67
C PRO A 546 10.29 -47.40 44.89
N GLU A 547 10.79 -48.48 44.23
CA GLU A 547 12.18 -48.63 43.80
C GLU A 547 12.54 -47.88 42.51
N LEU A 548 11.64 -47.90 41.50
CA LEU A 548 11.90 -47.29 40.19
C LEU A 548 11.04 -46.03 40.03
N ASP A 549 11.66 -44.88 39.91
CA ASP A 549 10.96 -43.59 39.80
C ASP A 549 11.27 -42.87 38.50
N PHE A 550 10.40 -41.97 38.09
CA PHE A 550 10.67 -40.96 37.09
C PHE A 550 10.73 -39.59 37.76
N LYS A 551 11.91 -38.96 37.72
CA LYS A 551 12.18 -37.68 38.35
C LYS A 551 12.77 -36.70 37.34
N PHE A 552 12.34 -35.46 37.43
CA PHE A 552 12.89 -34.35 36.65
C PHE A 552 12.90 -33.05 37.48
N GLU A 553 13.66 -32.07 37.03
CA GLU A 553 13.76 -30.78 37.70
C GLU A 553 13.23 -29.67 36.77
N ASN A 554 12.50 -28.72 37.33
CA ASN A 554 12.16 -27.49 36.61
C ASN A 554 13.39 -26.57 36.57
N ASN A 555 14.24 -26.74 35.57
CA ASN A 555 15.44 -25.93 35.35
C ASN A 555 15.14 -24.57 34.65
N THR A 556 13.87 -24.16 34.57
CA THR A 556 13.46 -22.87 33.98
C THR A 556 13.28 -21.79 35.05
N ALA A 557 13.24 -20.51 34.63
CA ALA A 557 13.00 -19.39 35.54
C ALA A 557 11.51 -19.18 35.89
N ALA A 558 10.58 -19.95 35.30
CA ALA A 558 9.13 -19.84 35.51
C ALA A 558 8.58 -21.13 36.15
N SER A 559 7.47 -21.05 36.86
CA SER A 559 6.77 -22.24 37.34
C SER A 559 6.21 -23.05 36.17
N ILE A 560 6.26 -24.38 36.26
CA ILE A 560 5.70 -25.30 35.26
C ILE A 560 4.44 -25.95 35.79
N LEU A 561 3.33 -25.76 35.09
CA LEU A 561 2.06 -26.42 35.38
C LEU A 561 1.90 -27.66 34.50
N ILE A 562 1.68 -28.81 35.11
CA ILE A 562 1.39 -30.09 34.46
C ILE A 562 -0.13 -30.19 34.33
N ARG A 563 -0.64 -30.44 33.10
CA ARG A 563 -2.03 -30.78 32.90
C ARG A 563 -2.14 -32.10 32.15
N SER A 564 -3.05 -32.95 32.58
CA SER A 564 -3.36 -34.24 31.97
C SER A 564 -4.75 -34.23 31.34
N PHE A 565 -4.87 -34.85 30.16
CA PHE A 565 -6.12 -35.00 29.44
C PHE A 565 -6.26 -36.46 29.02
N VAL A 566 -7.27 -37.12 29.56
CA VAL A 566 -7.55 -38.53 29.23
C VAL A 566 -8.82 -38.55 28.38
N GLY A 567 -8.66 -38.88 27.10
CA GLY A 567 -9.76 -39.15 26.16
C GLY A 567 -10.23 -40.61 26.23
N ASP A 568 -11.05 -41.01 25.29
CA ASP A 568 -11.58 -42.38 25.24
C ASP A 568 -10.48 -43.42 25.02
N ASN A 569 -9.50 -43.15 24.16
CA ASN A 569 -8.38 -44.03 23.84
C ASN A 569 -7.02 -43.33 23.87
N SER A 570 -6.93 -42.16 24.47
CA SER A 570 -5.70 -41.34 24.45
C SER A 570 -5.41 -40.72 25.78
N LEU A 571 -4.11 -40.52 26.07
CA LEU A 571 -3.59 -39.77 27.20
C LEU A 571 -2.65 -38.69 26.70
N THR A 572 -2.92 -37.42 27.04
CA THR A 572 -2.08 -36.26 26.69
C THR A 572 -1.60 -35.55 27.95
N PHE A 573 -0.32 -35.28 28.02
CA PHE A 573 0.21 -34.29 28.96
C PHE A 573 0.57 -33.00 28.24
N LYS A 574 0.20 -31.87 28.86
CA LYS A 574 0.57 -30.53 28.43
C LYS A 574 1.29 -29.81 29.56
N LEU A 575 2.40 -29.19 29.22
CA LEU A 575 3.19 -28.40 30.16
C LEU A 575 3.06 -26.91 29.84
N TYR A 576 2.77 -26.08 30.82
CA TYR A 576 2.58 -24.65 30.66
C TYR A 576 3.56 -23.88 31.57
N LYS A 577 4.10 -22.79 31.07
CA LYS A 577 4.74 -21.78 31.92
C LYS A 577 3.67 -20.92 32.60
N LYS A 578 3.89 -20.66 33.90
CA LYS A 578 3.04 -19.81 34.76
C LYS A 578 3.85 -18.68 35.36
#